data_d02d4e7ca55bab8cf488fcf0314a1f14
#
_entry.id   d02d4e7ca55bab8cf488fcf0314a1f14
#
_cell.length_a   1.000
_cell.length_b   1.000
_cell.length_c   1.000
_cell.angle_alpha   90.00
_cell.angle_beta   90.00
_cell.angle_gamma   90.00
#
_symmetry.space_group_name_H-M   'P 1'
#
loop_
_entity.id
_entity.type
_entity.pdbx_description
1 polymer ?
#
loop_
_entity_poly.entity_id
_entity_poly.type
_entity_poly.pdbx_seq_one_letter_code
_entity_poly.pdbx_strand_id
1 'polypeptide(L)'
;MDKYINAPINDEDAKSLHSGDYVYITGTIYTARDAAHKRMAEALSAGQTLPIDMKNNIIYYMGPSPAREGRPIGSAGPTTASRMDKYAPDLLDLGLKGMIGKGKRSQSVIDGIVRNGAVYFAAVGGAGAILSKCIKKSTVIAYDDLGTEAIRELEVENLPVIVVIDSEGNNLYETAIKEYSRV
;
A
#
# COMPACT_ATOMS: atom_id res chain seq x y z
N MET A 1 2.31 -9.59 -17.94
CA MET A 1 2.95 -10.77 -17.34
C MET A 1 2.66 -10.80 -15.86
N ASP A 2 2.29 -11.94 -15.35
CA ASP A 2 1.98 -12.10 -13.93
C ASP A 2 3.27 -12.32 -13.14
N LYS A 3 3.42 -11.61 -12.04
CA LYS A 3 4.57 -11.72 -11.15
C LYS A 3 4.11 -12.07 -9.74
N TYR A 4 4.93 -12.86 -9.06
CA TYR A 4 4.66 -13.28 -7.67
C TYR A 4 5.77 -12.74 -6.79
N ILE A 5 5.41 -11.99 -5.74
CA ILE A 5 6.39 -11.44 -4.79
C ILE A 5 6.01 -11.77 -3.37
N ASN A 6 7.01 -11.76 -2.52
CA ASN A 6 6.82 -11.92 -1.07
C ASN A 6 6.96 -10.58 -0.37
N ALA A 7 6.15 -10.37 0.66
CA ALA A 7 6.25 -9.21 1.54
C ALA A 7 6.83 -9.65 2.90
N PRO A 8 7.78 -8.92 3.48
CA PRO A 8 8.39 -7.67 3.00
C PRO A 8 9.09 -7.84 1.65
N ILE A 9 9.22 -6.74 0.92
CA ILE A 9 9.78 -6.76 -0.44
C ILE A 9 11.18 -6.14 -0.44
N ASN A 10 12.16 -6.81 -1.04
CA ASN A 10 13.53 -6.30 -1.13
C ASN A 10 13.71 -5.35 -2.34
N ASP A 11 14.85 -4.67 -2.40
CA ASP A 11 15.16 -3.71 -3.45
C ASP A 11 15.17 -4.34 -4.83
N GLU A 12 15.73 -5.54 -4.96
CA GLU A 12 15.81 -6.25 -6.23
C GLU A 12 14.42 -6.57 -6.78
N ASP A 13 13.54 -7.12 -5.94
CA ASP A 13 12.17 -7.44 -6.34
C ASP A 13 11.39 -6.18 -6.70
N ALA A 14 11.54 -5.11 -5.92
CA ALA A 14 10.87 -3.83 -6.21
C ALA A 14 11.29 -3.28 -7.56
N LYS A 15 12.59 -3.31 -7.87
CA LYS A 15 13.13 -2.82 -9.15
C LYS A 15 12.73 -3.67 -10.34
N SER A 16 12.39 -4.93 -10.11
CA SER A 16 11.94 -5.84 -11.18
C SER A 16 10.51 -5.59 -11.61
N LEU A 17 9.75 -4.81 -10.86
CA LEU A 17 8.34 -4.51 -11.15
C LEU A 17 8.24 -3.29 -12.05
N HIS A 18 7.39 -3.38 -13.07
CA HIS A 18 7.19 -2.32 -14.03
C HIS A 18 5.72 -1.91 -14.10
N SER A 19 5.48 -0.64 -14.36
CA SER A 19 4.14 -0.07 -14.50
C SER A 19 3.29 -0.92 -15.45
N GLY A 20 2.10 -1.32 -14.99
CA GLY A 20 1.20 -2.21 -15.72
C GLY A 20 1.33 -3.69 -15.40
N ASP A 21 2.36 -4.09 -14.64
CA ASP A 21 2.51 -5.50 -14.25
C ASP A 21 1.39 -5.92 -13.30
N TYR A 22 0.87 -7.14 -13.50
CA TYR A 22 0.02 -7.82 -12.53
C TYR A 22 0.90 -8.54 -11.51
N VAL A 23 0.62 -8.31 -10.23
CA VAL A 23 1.45 -8.84 -9.14
C VAL A 23 0.56 -9.53 -8.12
N TYR A 24 1.02 -10.68 -7.63
CA TYR A 24 0.38 -11.40 -6.53
C TYR A 24 1.30 -11.35 -5.32
N ILE A 25 0.81 -10.74 -4.22
CA ILE A 25 1.61 -10.53 -3.02
C ILE A 25 1.24 -11.58 -1.97
N THR A 26 2.25 -12.26 -1.44
CA THR A 26 2.11 -13.21 -0.33
C THR A 26 3.05 -12.80 0.79
N GLY A 27 2.56 -12.82 2.02
CA GLY A 27 3.36 -12.50 3.21
C GLY A 27 2.70 -11.51 4.11
N THR A 28 3.50 -10.71 4.81
CA THR A 28 3.03 -9.77 5.82
C THR A 28 2.98 -8.35 5.26
N ILE A 29 1.82 -7.72 5.34
CA ILE A 29 1.65 -6.29 5.02
C ILE A 29 0.92 -5.60 6.17
N TYR A 30 0.85 -4.29 6.13
CA TYR A 30 0.22 -3.49 7.20
C TYR A 30 -0.86 -2.60 6.62
N THR A 31 -1.87 -2.26 7.44
CA THR A 31 -2.89 -1.28 7.05
C THR A 31 -2.66 0.04 7.75
N ALA A 32 -2.88 1.14 7.06
CA ALA A 32 -2.93 2.47 7.65
C ALA A 32 -3.68 3.41 6.72
N ARG A 33 -4.63 4.16 7.29
CA ARG A 33 -5.36 5.21 6.60
C ARG A 33 -5.05 6.57 7.20
N ASP A 34 -5.93 7.54 6.98
CA ASP A 34 -5.75 8.95 7.35
C ASP A 34 -5.36 9.15 8.81
N ALA A 35 -6.14 8.59 9.73
CA ALA A 35 -5.91 8.81 11.16
C ALA A 35 -4.60 8.20 11.65
N ALA A 36 -4.29 6.99 11.18
CA ALA A 36 -3.02 6.34 11.53
C ALA A 36 -1.82 7.09 10.95
N HIS A 37 -1.91 7.54 9.70
CA HIS A 37 -0.85 8.35 9.08
C HIS A 37 -0.63 9.66 9.81
N LYS A 38 -1.70 10.35 10.21
CA LYS A 38 -1.60 11.59 10.98
C LYS A 38 -0.88 11.34 12.29
N ARG A 39 -1.25 10.28 13.01
CA ARG A 39 -0.62 9.93 14.29
C ARG A 39 0.85 9.55 14.13
N MET A 40 1.19 8.82 13.06
CA MET A 40 2.59 8.51 12.75
C MET A 40 3.39 9.79 12.44
N ALA A 41 2.81 10.73 11.71
CA ALA A 41 3.47 12.01 11.42
C ALA A 41 3.70 12.83 12.69
N GLU A 42 2.74 12.85 13.61
CA GLU A 42 2.88 13.49 14.91
C GLU A 42 4.00 12.84 15.73
N ALA A 43 4.07 11.51 15.72
CA ALA A 43 5.13 10.77 16.41
C ALA A 43 6.51 11.11 15.86
N LEU A 44 6.66 11.17 14.55
CA LEU A 44 7.93 11.57 13.91
C LEU A 44 8.32 12.98 14.26
N SER A 45 7.38 13.91 14.26
CA SER A 45 7.63 15.31 14.66
C SER A 45 8.07 15.43 16.11
N ALA A 46 7.60 14.53 16.97
CA ALA A 46 7.98 14.50 18.40
C ALA A 46 9.26 13.67 18.65
N GLY A 47 9.92 13.17 17.61
CA GLY A 47 11.13 12.37 17.76
C GLY A 47 10.88 10.96 18.30
N GLN A 48 9.65 10.47 18.22
CA GLN A 48 9.27 9.14 18.70
C GLN A 48 9.44 8.09 17.61
N THR A 49 9.60 6.84 18.01
CA THR A 49 9.64 5.71 17.09
C THR A 49 8.23 5.37 16.59
N LEU A 50 8.16 4.84 15.38
CA LEU A 50 6.88 4.38 14.81
C LEU A 50 6.55 2.96 15.28
N PRO A 51 5.25 2.60 15.31
CA PRO A 51 4.83 1.26 15.70
C PRO A 51 5.16 0.17 14.67
N ILE A 52 5.52 0.56 13.45
CA ILE A 52 5.93 -0.34 12.38
C ILE A 52 7.32 0.08 11.89
N ASP A 53 8.20 -0.91 11.67
CA ASP A 53 9.43 -0.68 10.92
C ASP A 53 9.03 -0.49 9.44
N MET A 54 9.37 0.66 8.86
CA MET A 54 9.03 0.96 7.46
C MET A 54 9.88 0.20 6.46
N LYS A 55 11.08 -0.22 6.85
CA LYS A 55 12.04 -0.82 5.92
C LYS A 55 11.48 -2.06 5.22
N ASN A 56 11.38 -1.97 3.89
CA ASN A 56 10.93 -3.04 3.00
C ASN A 56 9.48 -3.48 3.19
N ASN A 57 8.72 -2.77 4.00
CA ASN A 57 7.32 -3.11 4.25
C ASN A 57 6.37 -2.46 3.24
N ILE A 58 5.14 -2.96 3.21
CA ILE A 58 4.07 -2.49 2.35
C ILE A 58 2.93 -2.02 3.24
N ILE A 59 2.40 -0.84 2.95
CA ILE A 59 1.20 -0.31 3.61
C ILE A 59 0.02 -0.36 2.64
N TYR A 60 -1.05 -1.00 3.06
CA TYR A 60 -2.32 -1.02 2.36
C TYR A 60 -3.23 0.08 2.94
N TYR A 61 -3.65 1.00 2.10
CA TYR A 61 -4.54 2.10 2.49
C TYR A 61 -5.97 1.59 2.60
N MET A 62 -6.25 0.96 3.71
CA MET A 62 -7.57 0.40 3.95
C MET A 62 -7.94 0.51 5.42
N GLY A 63 -9.24 0.75 5.69
CA GLY A 63 -9.84 0.58 7.00
C GLY A 63 -10.96 -0.41 6.83
N PRO A 64 -10.77 -1.68 7.21
CA PRO A 64 -11.75 -2.71 6.93
C PRO A 64 -13.05 -2.50 7.68
N SER A 65 -14.15 -2.96 7.12
CA SER A 65 -15.39 -3.07 7.86
C SER A 65 -15.25 -4.16 8.94
N PRO A 66 -16.12 -4.18 9.97
CA PRO A 66 -16.05 -5.19 11.01
C PRO A 66 -16.05 -6.61 10.43
N ALA A 67 -15.26 -7.49 11.02
CA ALA A 67 -15.16 -8.88 10.60
C ALA A 67 -16.50 -9.60 10.82
N ARG A 68 -16.85 -10.47 9.86
CA ARG A 68 -17.95 -11.41 10.02
C ARG A 68 -17.44 -12.66 10.72
N GLU A 69 -18.36 -13.39 11.35
CA GLU A 69 -18.03 -14.65 12.01
C GLU A 69 -17.27 -15.59 11.07
N GLY A 70 -16.18 -16.17 11.55
CA GLY A 70 -15.33 -17.07 10.78
C GLY A 70 -14.39 -16.41 9.79
N ARG A 71 -14.30 -15.07 9.74
CA ARG A 71 -13.41 -14.35 8.84
C ARG A 71 -12.49 -13.41 9.62
N PRO A 72 -11.22 -13.28 9.20
CA PRO A 72 -10.26 -12.40 9.89
C PRO A 72 -10.55 -10.92 9.72
N ILE A 73 -11.32 -10.55 8.69
CA ILE A 73 -11.56 -9.16 8.33
C ILE A 73 -12.87 -9.05 7.52
N GLY A 74 -13.52 -7.91 7.54
CA GLY A 74 -14.67 -7.61 6.69
C GLY A 74 -14.23 -7.21 5.28
N SER A 75 -14.93 -6.24 4.67
CA SER A 75 -14.54 -5.73 3.36
C SER A 75 -13.16 -5.08 3.40
N ALA A 76 -12.32 -5.36 2.42
CA ALA A 76 -10.91 -4.94 2.36
C ALA A 76 -10.61 -4.02 1.17
N GLY A 77 -11.57 -3.22 0.72
CA GLY A 77 -11.39 -2.28 -0.39
C GLY A 77 -10.43 -1.14 -0.05
N PRO A 78 -9.60 -0.70 -1.02
CA PRO A 78 -8.67 0.39 -0.81
C PRO A 78 -9.37 1.74 -0.72
N THR A 79 -8.80 2.68 0.04
CA THR A 79 -9.23 4.08 0.06
C THR A 79 -8.41 4.91 -0.92
N THR A 80 -8.85 6.13 -1.17
CA THR A 80 -8.18 7.08 -2.08
C THR A 80 -6.78 7.41 -1.56
N ALA A 81 -5.78 7.14 -2.38
CA ALA A 81 -4.37 7.26 -1.98
C ALA A 81 -3.91 8.71 -1.80
N SER A 82 -4.47 9.65 -2.58
CA SER A 82 -4.07 11.07 -2.51
C SER A 82 -4.23 11.68 -1.12
N ARG A 83 -5.10 11.13 -0.30
CA ARG A 83 -5.29 11.56 1.09
C ARG A 83 -4.05 11.34 1.95
N MET A 84 -3.20 10.40 1.58
CA MET A 84 -1.96 10.08 2.29
C MET A 84 -0.72 10.79 1.70
N ASP A 85 -0.87 11.55 0.62
CA ASP A 85 0.27 12.11 -0.11
C ASP A 85 1.14 13.06 0.72
N LYS A 86 0.56 13.77 1.68
CA LYS A 86 1.32 14.65 2.57
C LYS A 86 2.18 13.89 3.58
N TYR A 87 1.90 12.62 3.80
CA TYR A 87 2.63 11.77 4.77
C TYR A 87 3.59 10.78 4.10
N ALA A 88 3.26 10.33 2.91
CA ALA A 88 3.96 9.23 2.25
C ALA A 88 5.46 9.48 2.00
N PRO A 89 5.90 10.68 1.57
CA PRO A 89 7.32 10.92 1.33
C PRO A 89 8.21 10.64 2.53
N ASP A 90 7.80 11.04 3.73
CA ASP A 90 8.56 10.79 4.96
C ASP A 90 8.67 9.29 5.27
N LEU A 91 7.59 8.54 5.05
CA LEU A 91 7.59 7.09 5.26
C LEU A 91 8.45 6.38 4.23
N LEU A 92 8.44 6.83 2.97
CA LEU A 92 9.31 6.31 1.92
C LEU A 92 10.78 6.52 2.27
N ASP A 93 11.11 7.68 2.82
CA ASP A 93 12.47 7.99 3.24
C ASP A 93 12.92 7.15 4.44
N LEU A 94 12.00 6.60 5.20
CA LEU A 94 12.27 5.64 6.27
C LEU A 94 12.40 4.19 5.78
N GLY A 95 12.22 3.96 4.49
CA GLY A 95 12.40 2.64 3.88
C GLY A 95 11.13 1.93 3.44
N LEU A 96 9.97 2.56 3.55
CA LEU A 96 8.72 1.98 3.05
C LEU A 96 8.91 1.64 1.57
N LYS A 97 8.59 0.38 1.19
CA LYS A 97 8.89 -0.12 -0.15
C LYS A 97 7.67 -0.21 -1.05
N GLY A 98 6.49 -0.34 -0.48
CA GLY A 98 5.27 -0.47 -1.25
C GLY A 98 4.08 0.21 -0.60
N MET A 99 3.16 0.67 -1.44
CA MET A 99 1.89 1.24 -1.00
C MET A 99 0.78 0.68 -1.90
N ILE A 100 -0.35 0.33 -1.32
CA ILE A 100 -1.52 -0.16 -2.06
C ILE A 100 -2.69 0.78 -1.79
N GLY A 101 -3.28 1.32 -2.84
CA GLY A 101 -4.41 2.23 -2.71
C GLY A 101 -5.17 2.35 -4.02
N LYS A 102 -5.87 3.46 -4.22
CA LYS A 102 -6.51 3.77 -5.49
C LYS A 102 -6.35 5.25 -5.84
N GLY A 103 -6.28 5.54 -7.13
CA GLY A 103 -6.21 6.90 -7.65
C GLY A 103 -4.77 7.41 -7.81
N LYS A 104 -4.69 8.65 -8.22
CA LYS A 104 -3.42 9.31 -8.55
C LYS A 104 -2.64 9.72 -7.32
N ARG A 105 -1.34 9.91 -7.50
CA ARG A 105 -0.44 10.42 -6.45
C ARG A 105 0.13 11.78 -6.86
N SER A 106 0.50 12.59 -5.86
CA SER A 106 1.18 13.87 -6.10
C SER A 106 2.62 13.65 -6.59
N GLN A 107 3.20 14.68 -7.19
CA GLN A 107 4.58 14.62 -7.67
C GLN A 107 5.57 14.34 -6.52
N SER A 108 5.33 14.87 -5.33
CA SER A 108 6.20 14.63 -4.17
C SER A 108 6.25 13.15 -3.79
N VAL A 109 5.14 12.42 -3.94
CA VAL A 109 5.11 10.97 -3.71
C VAL A 109 5.86 10.24 -4.81
N ILE A 110 5.68 10.62 -6.07
CA ILE A 110 6.39 10.01 -7.19
C ILE A 110 7.90 10.19 -7.02
N ASP A 111 8.33 11.40 -6.65
CA ASP A 111 9.74 11.68 -6.38
C ASP A 111 10.29 10.81 -5.24
N GLY A 112 9.51 10.63 -4.19
CA GLY A 112 9.86 9.74 -3.07
C GLY A 112 9.97 8.28 -3.49
N ILE A 113 9.09 7.81 -4.36
CA ILE A 113 9.11 6.45 -4.93
C ILE A 113 10.42 6.24 -5.71
N VAL A 114 10.76 7.15 -6.58
CA VAL A 114 12.00 7.06 -7.40
C VAL A 114 13.24 7.13 -6.50
N ARG A 115 13.27 8.07 -5.57
CA ARG A 115 14.41 8.26 -4.67
C ARG A 115 14.69 7.02 -3.82
N ASN A 116 13.64 6.29 -3.44
CA ASN A 116 13.75 5.15 -2.53
C ASN A 116 13.59 3.78 -3.21
N GLY A 117 13.37 3.75 -4.52
CA GLY A 117 13.19 2.49 -5.24
C GLY A 117 11.92 1.74 -4.82
N ALA A 118 10.88 2.47 -4.48
CA ALA A 118 9.61 1.92 -4.02
C ALA A 118 8.62 1.70 -5.18
N VAL A 119 7.43 1.18 -4.86
CA VAL A 119 6.39 0.88 -5.85
C VAL A 119 5.02 1.26 -5.27
N TYR A 120 4.18 1.82 -6.12
CA TYR A 120 2.78 2.07 -5.77
C TYR A 120 1.89 1.13 -6.57
N PHE A 121 1.01 0.40 -5.86
CA PHE A 121 0.10 -0.58 -6.44
C PHE A 121 -1.35 -0.12 -6.29
N ALA A 122 -2.19 -0.57 -7.22
CA ALA A 122 -3.65 -0.54 -7.06
C ALA A 122 -4.17 -1.96 -6.86
N ALA A 123 -5.15 -2.12 -5.99
CA ALA A 123 -5.78 -3.43 -5.78
C ALA A 123 -6.65 -3.79 -7.00
N VAL A 124 -6.57 -5.04 -7.43
CA VAL A 124 -7.33 -5.56 -8.56
C VAL A 124 -8.58 -6.28 -8.05
N GLY A 125 -9.66 -6.18 -8.83
CA GLY A 125 -10.91 -6.88 -8.50
C GLY A 125 -11.99 -5.98 -7.89
N GLY A 126 -11.66 -4.76 -7.46
CA GLY A 126 -12.60 -3.69 -7.10
C GLY A 126 -13.53 -3.93 -5.90
N ALA A 127 -13.93 -5.16 -5.63
CA ALA A 127 -14.84 -5.48 -4.54
C ALA A 127 -14.03 -5.91 -3.31
N GLY A 128 -14.16 -5.14 -2.23
CA GLY A 128 -13.44 -5.43 -0.98
C GLY A 128 -13.72 -6.82 -0.42
N ALA A 129 -14.89 -7.40 -0.70
CA ALA A 129 -15.23 -8.75 -0.29
C ALA A 129 -14.36 -9.81 -0.98
N ILE A 130 -13.97 -9.59 -2.24
CA ILE A 130 -13.09 -10.50 -2.98
C ILE A 130 -11.67 -10.38 -2.42
N LEU A 131 -11.19 -9.15 -2.21
CA LEU A 131 -9.86 -8.89 -1.67
C LEU A 131 -9.69 -9.45 -0.26
N SER A 132 -10.76 -9.39 0.56
CA SER A 132 -10.72 -9.91 1.93
C SER A 132 -10.43 -11.42 1.99
N LYS A 133 -10.77 -12.17 0.93
CA LYS A 133 -10.50 -13.61 0.86
C LYS A 133 -9.00 -13.93 0.78
N CYS A 134 -8.20 -12.98 0.31
CA CYS A 134 -6.75 -13.13 0.25
C CYS A 134 -6.09 -12.88 1.62
N ILE A 135 -6.82 -12.31 2.58
CA ILE A 135 -6.31 -12.00 3.92
C ILE A 135 -6.59 -13.18 4.82
N LYS A 136 -5.54 -13.87 5.26
CA LYS A 136 -5.64 -15.11 6.05
C LYS A 136 -5.61 -14.85 7.54
N LYS A 137 -5.01 -13.73 7.97
CA LYS A 137 -4.94 -13.33 9.36
C LYS A 137 -4.88 -11.81 9.45
N SER A 138 -5.53 -11.26 10.46
CA SER A 138 -5.52 -9.82 10.74
C SER A 138 -5.36 -9.60 12.24
N THR A 139 -4.35 -8.84 12.63
CA THR A 139 -4.05 -8.55 14.03
C THR A 139 -3.86 -7.07 14.21
N VAL A 140 -4.61 -6.44 15.12
CA VAL A 140 -4.37 -5.04 15.49
C VAL A 140 -3.05 -4.96 16.27
N ILE A 141 -2.11 -4.16 15.79
CA ILE A 141 -0.80 -4.02 16.41
C ILE A 141 -0.56 -2.64 17.03
N ALA A 142 -1.31 -1.62 16.60
CA ALA A 142 -1.15 -0.26 17.12
C ALA A 142 -2.41 0.56 16.88
N TYR A 143 -2.56 1.61 17.68
CA TYR A 143 -3.63 2.62 17.54
C TYR A 143 -5.04 2.00 17.55
N ASP A 144 -5.26 1.02 18.43
CA ASP A 144 -6.53 0.30 18.53
C ASP A 144 -7.72 1.21 18.86
N ASP A 145 -7.47 2.35 19.50
CA ASP A 145 -8.47 3.39 19.77
C ASP A 145 -9.05 4.00 18.48
N LEU A 146 -8.36 3.87 17.34
CA LEU A 146 -8.83 4.36 16.05
C LEU A 146 -9.86 3.43 15.37
N GLY A 147 -10.19 2.29 15.99
CA GLY A 147 -11.20 1.37 15.47
C GLY A 147 -10.78 0.78 14.11
N THR A 148 -11.59 0.99 13.08
CA THR A 148 -11.30 0.48 11.72
C THR A 148 -10.06 1.11 11.10
N GLU A 149 -9.59 2.24 11.63
CA GLU A 149 -8.35 2.89 11.16
C GLU A 149 -7.13 2.54 12.00
N ALA A 150 -7.25 1.59 12.92
CA ALA A 150 -6.08 1.05 13.63
C ALA A 150 -5.09 0.44 12.66
N ILE A 151 -3.82 0.41 13.04
CA ILE A 151 -2.80 -0.30 12.26
C ILE A 151 -2.96 -1.79 12.50
N ARG A 152 -3.14 -2.53 11.42
CA ARG A 152 -3.25 -3.99 11.44
C ARG A 152 -2.09 -4.62 10.71
N GLU A 153 -1.63 -5.74 11.22
CA GLU A 153 -0.72 -6.64 10.51
C GLU A 153 -1.56 -7.69 9.81
N LEU A 154 -1.39 -7.80 8.50
CA LEU A 154 -2.13 -8.75 7.67
C LEU A 154 -1.21 -9.82 7.12
N GLU A 155 -1.63 -11.09 7.24
CA GLU A 155 -1.04 -12.18 6.48
C GLU A 155 -1.88 -12.37 5.23
N VAL A 156 -1.28 -12.16 4.07
CA VAL A 156 -1.97 -12.26 2.78
C VAL A 156 -1.40 -13.39 1.94
N GLU A 157 -2.26 -13.94 1.08
CA GLU A 157 -1.88 -15.00 0.13
C GLU A 157 -2.41 -14.62 -1.24
N ASN A 158 -1.48 -14.44 -2.18
CA ASN A 158 -1.78 -14.09 -3.57
C ASN A 158 -2.73 -12.90 -3.71
N LEU A 159 -2.48 -11.82 -2.93
CA LEU A 159 -3.27 -10.59 -3.04
C LEU A 159 -3.02 -9.97 -4.42
N PRO A 160 -4.05 -9.85 -5.27
CA PRO A 160 -3.86 -9.37 -6.64
C PRO A 160 -3.79 -7.84 -6.67
N VAL A 161 -2.70 -7.33 -7.22
CA VAL A 161 -2.49 -5.89 -7.41
C VAL A 161 -1.90 -5.62 -8.79
N ILE A 162 -1.98 -4.37 -9.23
CA ILE A 162 -1.33 -3.91 -10.45
C ILE A 162 -0.35 -2.79 -10.09
N VAL A 163 0.83 -2.79 -10.72
CA VAL A 163 1.80 -1.71 -10.53
C VAL A 163 1.29 -0.46 -11.26
N VAL A 164 1.07 0.61 -10.50
CA VAL A 164 0.67 1.91 -11.05
C VAL A 164 1.91 2.78 -11.28
N ILE A 165 2.76 2.92 -10.28
CA ILE A 165 3.99 3.70 -10.36
C ILE A 165 5.15 2.78 -9.97
N ASP A 166 6.09 2.59 -10.90
CA ASP A 166 7.25 1.75 -10.64
C ASP A 166 8.44 2.56 -10.07
N SER A 167 9.52 1.87 -9.74
CA SER A 167 10.69 2.48 -9.12
C SER A 167 11.44 3.49 -10.01
N GLU A 168 11.14 3.50 -11.30
CA GLU A 168 11.70 4.47 -12.24
C GLU A 168 10.78 5.67 -12.45
N GLY A 169 9.61 5.69 -11.83
CA GLY A 169 8.64 6.77 -11.94
C GLY A 169 7.67 6.64 -13.11
N ASN A 170 7.68 5.51 -13.83
CA ASN A 170 6.70 5.26 -14.86
C ASN A 170 5.32 5.14 -14.21
N ASN A 171 4.35 5.89 -14.73
CA ASN A 171 3.04 6.04 -14.14
C ASN A 171 1.96 5.58 -15.11
N LEU A 172 1.23 4.53 -14.74
CA LEU A 172 0.19 3.94 -15.59
C LEU A 172 -0.89 4.95 -16.00
N TYR A 173 -1.23 5.88 -15.11
CA TYR A 173 -2.22 6.91 -15.44
C TYR A 173 -1.75 7.83 -16.56
N GLU A 174 -0.47 8.21 -16.58
CA GLU A 174 0.11 9.04 -17.62
C GLU A 174 0.23 8.27 -18.95
N THR A 175 0.66 7.03 -18.88
CA THR A 175 0.78 6.15 -20.06
C THR A 175 -0.58 5.95 -20.71
N ALA A 176 -1.60 5.65 -19.93
CA ALA A 176 -2.96 5.48 -20.45
C ALA A 176 -3.48 6.74 -21.14
N ILE A 177 -3.26 7.92 -20.54
CA ILE A 177 -3.66 9.20 -21.14
C ILE A 177 -2.95 9.43 -22.49
N LYS A 178 -1.65 9.15 -22.55
CA LYS A 178 -0.87 9.29 -23.78
C LYS A 178 -1.36 8.35 -24.90
N GLU A 179 -1.71 7.12 -24.55
CA GLU A 179 -2.26 6.16 -25.49
C GLU A 179 -3.61 6.64 -26.05
N TYR A 180 -4.50 7.14 -25.21
CA TYR A 180 -5.79 7.65 -25.63
C TYR A 180 -5.66 8.94 -26.48
N SER A 181 -4.68 9.78 -26.22
CA SER A 181 -4.49 11.03 -26.94
C SER A 181 -3.93 10.84 -28.35
N ARG A 182 -3.45 9.64 -28.70
CA ARG A 182 -2.93 9.30 -30.01
C ARG A 182 -3.98 8.75 -30.99
N VAL A 183 -5.19 8.58 -30.53
CA VAL A 183 -6.28 8.02 -31.32
C VAL A 183 -7.08 9.11 -32.03
#